data_ccb759da7fb6ce3c994775abdaed3870
#
_entry.id   ccb759da7fb6ce3c994775abdaed3870
#
_cell.length_a   1.000
_cell.length_b   1.000
_cell.length_c   1.000
_cell.angle_alpha   90.00
_cell.angle_beta   90.00
_cell.angle_gamma   90.00
#
_symmetry.space_group_name_H-M   'P 1'
#
loop_
_entity.id
_entity.type
_entity.pdbx_description
1 polymer ?
#
loop_
_entity_poly.entity_id
_entity_poly.type
_entity_poly.pdbx_seq_one_letter_code
_entity_poly.pdbx_strand_id
1 'polypeptide(L)'
;MNVKRGDIYYADLSPVVGSEQGGLRPVLIIQNDVGNRYSPTVIAAAITSRMGKNRLPTHIDIHADRVGLAKDSVVLLEQIRTLDKRRLKEKMGHLDESMMRNVNSAIAVSFGLPSDERGYGAASVSADTGAVASVDGEGATI
;
A
#
# COMPACT_ATOMS: atom_id res chain seq x y z
N MET A 1 -17.95 -7.82 -3.05
CA MET A 1 -16.99 -7.16 -2.17
C MET A 1 -16.51 -5.87 -2.84
N ASN A 2 -16.75 -4.76 -2.20
CA ASN A 2 -16.45 -3.44 -2.80
C ASN A 2 -15.16 -2.87 -2.20
N VAL A 3 -14.04 -3.37 -2.71
CA VAL A 3 -12.73 -3.01 -2.20
C VAL A 3 -12.31 -1.64 -2.76
N LYS A 4 -11.81 -0.77 -1.88
CA LYS A 4 -11.34 0.56 -2.28
C LYS A 4 -9.91 0.77 -1.81
N ARG A 5 -9.17 1.57 -2.57
CA ARG A 5 -7.81 1.95 -2.18
C ARG A 5 -7.85 2.67 -0.83
N GLY A 6 -7.00 2.26 0.09
CA GLY A 6 -7.00 2.79 1.45
C GLY A 6 -7.77 1.94 2.44
N ASP A 7 -8.53 0.97 1.98
CA ASP A 7 -9.23 0.04 2.88
C ASP A 7 -8.24 -0.87 3.59
N ILE A 8 -8.57 -1.23 4.82
CA ILE A 8 -7.82 -2.20 5.60
C ILE A 8 -8.68 -3.44 5.77
N TYR A 9 -8.14 -4.58 5.36
CA TYR A 9 -8.81 -5.88 5.47
C TYR A 9 -7.94 -6.84 6.24
N TYR A 10 -8.55 -7.73 7.01
CA TYR A 10 -7.85 -8.95 7.42
C TYR A 10 -7.66 -9.83 6.20
N ALA A 11 -6.50 -10.45 6.10
CA ALA A 11 -6.17 -11.33 4.99
C ALA A 11 -5.28 -12.46 5.47
N ASP A 12 -5.41 -13.60 4.82
CA ASP A 12 -4.52 -14.74 5.06
C ASP A 12 -3.35 -14.62 4.09
N LEU A 13 -2.18 -14.36 4.65
CA LEU A 13 -0.96 -14.15 3.86
C LEU A 13 -0.14 -15.43 3.67
N SER A 14 -0.53 -16.51 4.31
CA SER A 14 0.21 -17.79 4.21
C SER A 14 -0.05 -18.45 2.86
N PRO A 15 0.89 -19.22 2.33
CA PRO A 15 2.23 -19.47 2.88
C PRO A 15 3.23 -18.37 2.51
N VAL A 16 4.26 -18.23 3.33
CA VAL A 16 5.34 -17.26 3.10
C VAL A 16 6.69 -17.92 3.35
N VAL A 17 7.76 -17.22 2.96
CA VAL A 17 9.12 -17.71 3.13
C VAL A 17 9.91 -16.69 3.96
N GLY A 18 10.62 -17.18 4.97
CA GLY A 18 11.59 -16.39 5.73
C GLY A 18 11.00 -15.14 6.35
N SER A 19 11.56 -13.99 5.99
CA SER A 19 11.20 -12.71 6.60
C SER A 19 9.93 -12.09 6.05
N GLU A 20 9.24 -12.75 5.14
CA GLU A 20 7.97 -12.24 4.64
C GLU A 20 6.92 -12.25 5.73
N GLN A 21 6.07 -11.24 5.73
CA GLN A 21 4.97 -11.18 6.68
C GLN A 21 3.92 -12.23 6.31
N GLY A 22 3.58 -13.09 7.27
CA GLY A 22 2.66 -14.20 7.01
C GLY A 22 1.56 -14.28 8.04
N GLY A 23 0.72 -15.29 7.88
CA GLY A 23 -0.40 -15.56 8.77
C GLY A 23 -1.59 -14.65 8.49
N LEU A 24 -2.56 -14.71 9.39
CA LEU A 24 -3.76 -13.90 9.31
C LEU A 24 -3.46 -12.54 9.94
N ARG A 25 -3.51 -11.48 9.14
CA ARG A 25 -3.18 -10.13 9.62
C ARG A 25 -3.81 -9.06 8.75
N PRO A 26 -3.86 -7.82 9.26
CA PRO A 26 -4.38 -6.72 8.46
C PRO A 26 -3.46 -6.41 7.29
N VAL A 27 -4.06 -5.98 6.19
CA VAL A 27 -3.34 -5.45 5.03
C VAL A 27 -4.00 -4.16 4.59
N LEU A 28 -3.22 -3.27 3.98
CA LEU A 28 -3.72 -2.03 3.41
C LEU A 28 -3.81 -2.21 1.90
N ILE A 29 -4.99 -1.92 1.35
CA ILE A 29 -5.20 -1.98 -0.10
C ILE A 29 -4.57 -0.75 -0.73
N ILE A 30 -3.61 -0.97 -1.62
CA ILE A 30 -2.90 0.14 -2.27
C ILE A 30 -3.12 0.16 -3.78
N GLN A 31 -3.80 -0.84 -4.33
CA GLN A 31 -4.12 -0.89 -5.74
C GLN A 31 -5.14 0.20 -6.09
N ASN A 32 -5.05 0.73 -7.31
CA ASN A 32 -6.00 1.73 -7.79
C ASN A 32 -7.41 1.15 -7.86
N ASP A 33 -8.41 2.04 -7.84
CA ASP A 33 -9.81 1.59 -7.71
C ASP A 33 -10.37 0.98 -8.97
N VAL A 34 -9.81 1.27 -10.13
CA VAL A 34 -10.22 0.58 -11.35
C VAL A 34 -9.82 -0.90 -11.26
N GLY A 35 -8.58 -1.14 -10.86
CA GLY A 35 -8.11 -2.50 -10.61
C GLY A 35 -8.91 -3.18 -9.51
N ASN A 36 -9.19 -2.45 -8.43
CA ASN A 36 -9.97 -3.01 -7.32
C ASN A 36 -11.35 -3.46 -7.76
N ARG A 37 -11.94 -2.75 -8.71
CA ARG A 37 -13.27 -3.09 -9.18
C ARG A 37 -13.26 -4.29 -10.12
N TYR A 38 -12.31 -4.35 -11.03
CA TYR A 38 -12.37 -5.30 -12.15
C TYR A 38 -11.43 -6.48 -12.05
N SER A 39 -10.38 -6.39 -11.26
CA SER A 39 -9.40 -7.47 -11.16
C SER A 39 -9.82 -8.49 -10.11
N PRO A 40 -9.52 -9.78 -10.32
CA PRO A 40 -9.72 -10.77 -9.25
C PRO A 40 -8.67 -10.68 -8.15
N THR A 41 -7.65 -9.83 -8.32
CA THR A 41 -6.58 -9.66 -7.35
C THR A 41 -6.51 -8.22 -6.90
N VAL A 42 -5.85 -8.00 -5.77
CA VAL A 42 -5.53 -6.66 -5.25
C VAL A 42 -4.04 -6.60 -4.93
N ILE A 43 -3.51 -5.38 -4.92
CA ILE A 43 -2.16 -5.13 -4.45
C ILE A 43 -2.30 -4.55 -3.05
N ALA A 44 -1.59 -5.14 -2.10
CA ALA A 44 -1.73 -4.76 -0.70
C ALA A 44 -0.39 -4.76 0.01
N ALA A 45 -0.30 -3.96 1.08
CA ALA A 45 0.87 -3.89 1.95
C ALA A 45 0.53 -4.50 3.30
N ALA A 46 1.44 -5.26 3.85
CA ALA A 46 1.23 -5.89 5.15
C ALA A 46 1.24 -4.86 6.27
N ILE A 47 0.45 -5.12 7.29
CA ILE A 47 0.39 -4.30 8.49
C ILE A 47 0.79 -5.18 9.67
N THR A 48 1.63 -4.64 10.57
CA THR A 48 2.06 -5.38 11.74
C THR A 48 1.95 -4.51 12.98
N SER A 49 1.60 -5.12 14.12
CA SER A 49 1.67 -4.46 15.41
C SER A 49 3.00 -4.75 16.13
N ARG A 50 3.86 -5.54 15.52
CA ARG A 50 5.11 -5.99 16.14
C ARG A 50 6.31 -5.28 15.54
N MET A 51 6.44 -3.99 15.86
CA MET A 51 7.58 -3.22 15.37
C MET A 51 8.37 -2.68 16.54
N GLY A 52 9.68 -2.80 16.44
CA GLY A 52 10.58 -2.15 17.36
C GLY A 52 10.66 -0.66 17.09
N LYS A 53 11.70 -0.04 17.63
CA LYS A 53 11.86 1.42 17.51
C LYS A 53 12.42 1.85 16.18
N ASN A 54 13.09 0.94 15.47
CA ASN A 54 13.73 1.31 14.21
C ASN A 54 12.69 1.33 13.11
N ARG A 55 12.51 2.50 12.51
CA ARG A 55 11.57 2.69 11.40
C ARG A 55 12.35 2.94 10.13
N LEU A 56 11.81 2.44 9.02
CA LEU A 56 12.31 2.74 7.68
C LEU A 56 11.44 3.82 7.06
N PRO A 57 11.94 4.53 6.05
CA PRO A 57 11.10 5.49 5.32
C PRO A 57 9.87 4.86 4.66
N THR A 58 9.86 3.52 4.54
CA THR A 58 8.74 2.78 3.98
C THR A 58 7.71 2.37 5.02
N HIS A 59 7.88 2.77 6.28
CA HIS A 59 6.96 2.44 7.37
C HIS A 59 6.05 3.61 7.67
N ILE A 60 4.75 3.33 7.81
CA ILE A 60 3.75 4.34 8.13
C ILE A 60 3.04 3.90 9.41
N ASP A 61 3.16 4.72 10.46
CA ASP A 61 2.49 4.44 11.72
C ASP A 61 1.00 4.77 11.61
N ILE A 62 0.16 3.90 12.15
CA ILE A 62 -1.28 4.16 12.24
C ILE A 62 -1.75 3.88 13.65
N HIS A 63 -2.59 4.78 14.17
CA HIS A 63 -3.16 4.65 15.49
C HIS A 63 -4.44 3.83 15.45
N ALA A 64 -4.54 2.85 16.33
CA ALA A 64 -5.62 1.87 16.32
C ALA A 64 -7.01 2.53 16.37
N ASP A 65 -7.15 3.54 17.21
CA ASP A 65 -8.44 4.17 17.43
C ASP A 65 -8.94 4.96 16.23
N ARG A 66 -8.09 5.22 15.26
CA ARG A 66 -8.50 5.95 14.05
C ARG A 66 -9.00 5.07 12.94
N VAL A 67 -8.66 3.78 12.98
CA VAL A 67 -8.89 2.92 11.82
C VAL A 67 -9.54 1.59 12.19
N GLY A 68 -9.96 1.42 13.42
CA GLY A 68 -10.68 0.20 13.80
C GLY A 68 -9.79 -1.01 14.05
N LEU A 69 -8.51 -0.81 14.25
CA LEU A 69 -7.61 -1.90 14.60
C LEU A 69 -7.55 -2.07 16.11
N ALA A 70 -7.18 -3.26 16.57
CA ALA A 70 -7.07 -3.55 17.98
C ALA A 70 -5.84 -2.91 18.63
N LYS A 71 -4.78 -2.71 17.86
CA LYS A 71 -3.51 -2.18 18.37
C LYS A 71 -2.94 -1.18 17.38
N ASP A 72 -2.17 -0.23 17.91
CA ASP A 72 -1.36 0.64 17.06
C ASP A 72 -0.46 -0.23 16.20
N SER A 73 -0.32 0.14 14.95
CA SER A 73 0.29 -0.72 13.94
C SER A 73 1.13 0.09 12.98
N VAL A 74 1.85 -0.61 12.13
CA VAL A 74 2.72 -0.02 11.11
C VAL A 74 2.41 -0.68 9.79
N VAL A 75 2.20 0.13 8.76
CA VAL A 75 2.10 -0.37 7.39
C VAL A 75 3.50 -0.51 6.84
N LEU A 76 3.80 -1.65 6.25
CA LEU A 76 5.12 -1.98 5.75
C LEU A 76 5.10 -1.89 4.23
N LEU A 77 5.49 -0.74 3.69
CA LEU A 77 5.44 -0.55 2.24
C LEU A 77 6.60 -1.23 1.50
N GLU A 78 7.45 -1.93 2.20
CA GLU A 78 8.40 -2.85 1.56
C GLU A 78 7.85 -4.28 1.51
N GLN A 79 6.70 -4.55 2.16
CA GLN A 79 6.05 -5.85 2.17
C GLN A 79 4.76 -5.76 1.34
N ILE A 80 4.93 -5.47 0.07
CA ILE A 80 3.82 -5.31 -0.88
C ILE A 80 3.70 -6.59 -1.70
N ARG A 81 2.46 -7.04 -1.89
CA ARG A 81 2.24 -8.24 -2.68
C ARG A 81 0.86 -8.23 -3.31
N THR A 82 0.71 -9.06 -4.32
CA THR A 82 -0.57 -9.31 -4.96
C THR A 82 -1.30 -10.41 -4.22
N LEU A 83 -2.56 -10.16 -3.91
CA LEU A 83 -3.41 -11.14 -3.22
C LEU A 83 -4.65 -11.40 -4.04
N ASP A 84 -5.02 -12.67 -4.16
CA ASP A 84 -6.35 -13.01 -4.67
C ASP A 84 -7.40 -12.45 -3.70
N LYS A 85 -8.47 -11.89 -4.22
CA LYS A 85 -9.51 -11.31 -3.36
C LYS A 85 -10.09 -12.32 -2.37
N ARG A 86 -10.03 -13.61 -2.68
CA ARG A 86 -10.51 -14.65 -1.76
C ARG A 86 -9.70 -14.73 -0.48
N ARG A 87 -8.50 -14.17 -0.45
CA ARG A 87 -7.70 -14.10 0.78
C ARG A 87 -8.20 -13.03 1.74
N LEU A 88 -8.98 -12.07 1.26
CA LEU A 88 -9.48 -10.98 2.09
C LEU A 88 -10.63 -11.50 2.95
N LYS A 89 -10.58 -11.17 4.24
CA LYS A 89 -11.63 -11.52 5.19
C LYS A 89 -12.46 -10.29 5.47
N GLU A 90 -12.61 -9.86 6.70
CA GLU A 90 -13.46 -8.72 6.98
C GLU A 90 -12.72 -7.40 6.85
N LYS A 91 -13.46 -6.38 6.47
CA LYS A 91 -12.93 -5.02 6.41
C LYS A 91 -12.81 -4.46 7.81
N MET A 92 -11.63 -3.95 8.13
CA MET A 92 -11.34 -3.41 9.46
C MET A 92 -11.44 -1.90 9.52
N GLY A 93 -11.22 -1.21 8.42
CA GLY A 93 -11.22 0.24 8.43
C GLY A 93 -10.74 0.82 7.12
N HIS A 94 -10.37 2.10 7.18
CA HIS A 94 -9.99 2.85 5.99
C HIS A 94 -9.11 4.02 6.40
N LEU A 95 -8.02 4.25 5.68
CA LEU A 95 -7.16 5.41 5.91
C LEU A 95 -7.70 6.62 5.17
N ASP A 96 -7.65 7.78 5.81
CA ASP A 96 -8.09 9.01 5.17
C ASP A 96 -7.07 9.47 4.13
N GLU A 97 -7.45 10.52 3.40
CA GLU A 97 -6.65 11.04 2.31
C GLU A 97 -5.28 11.52 2.76
N SER A 98 -5.23 12.16 3.93
CA SER A 98 -3.97 12.64 4.48
C SER A 98 -2.99 11.48 4.73
N MET A 99 -3.49 10.42 5.35
CA MET A 99 -2.66 9.23 5.59
C MET A 99 -2.25 8.58 4.28
N MET A 100 -3.15 8.54 3.30
CA MET A 100 -2.82 7.93 2.01
C MET A 100 -1.77 8.72 1.25
N ARG A 101 -1.66 10.03 1.46
CA ARG A 101 -0.56 10.80 0.87
C ARG A 101 0.79 10.33 1.44
N ASN A 102 0.83 10.06 2.74
CA ASN A 102 2.05 9.52 3.35
C ASN A 102 2.37 8.13 2.81
N VAL A 103 1.35 7.32 2.62
CA VAL A 103 1.51 5.99 2.03
C VAL A 103 2.07 6.11 0.61
N ASN A 104 1.56 7.05 -0.18
CA ASN A 104 2.06 7.26 -1.54
C ASN A 104 3.55 7.59 -1.54
N SER A 105 3.98 8.46 -0.63
CA SER A 105 5.40 8.81 -0.51
C SER A 105 6.23 7.59 -0.13
N ALA A 106 5.75 6.78 0.79
CA ALA A 106 6.46 5.57 1.21
C ALA A 106 6.53 4.53 0.08
N ILE A 107 5.49 4.43 -0.75
CA ILE A 107 5.51 3.55 -1.92
C ILE A 107 6.59 4.01 -2.90
N ALA A 108 6.68 5.32 -3.14
CA ALA A 108 7.69 5.85 -4.04
C ALA A 108 9.09 5.51 -3.54
N VAL A 109 9.33 5.64 -2.24
CA VAL A 109 10.61 5.24 -1.65
C VAL A 109 10.85 3.75 -1.84
N SER A 110 9.85 2.94 -1.52
CA SER A 110 9.99 1.48 -1.59
C SER A 110 10.30 1.01 -3.00
N PHE A 111 9.71 1.63 -4.00
CA PHE A 111 9.86 1.23 -5.40
C PHE A 111 11.02 1.95 -6.08
N GLY A 112 11.67 2.87 -5.40
CA GLY A 112 12.75 3.63 -5.99
C GLY A 112 12.27 4.64 -7.03
N LEU A 113 11.05 5.12 -6.90
CA LEU A 113 10.52 6.10 -7.83
C LEU A 113 10.96 7.49 -7.44
N PRO A 114 11.22 8.38 -8.42
CA PRO A 114 11.56 9.76 -8.09
C PRO A 114 10.35 10.47 -7.49
N SER A 115 10.61 11.40 -6.57
CA SER A 115 9.57 12.28 -6.07
C SER A 115 9.89 13.69 -6.52
N ASP A 116 8.87 14.53 -6.64
CA ASP A 116 9.09 15.93 -6.97
C ASP A 116 8.74 16.77 -5.76
N GLU A 117 8.98 18.08 -5.87
CA GLU A 117 8.76 18.97 -4.75
C GLU A 117 7.29 19.11 -4.36
N ARG A 118 6.39 18.67 -5.20
CA ARG A 118 4.96 18.66 -4.86
C ARG A 118 4.54 17.36 -4.16
N GLY A 119 5.47 16.42 -4.07
CA GLY A 119 5.18 15.11 -3.53
C GLY A 119 4.69 14.16 -4.60
N TYR A 120 4.93 12.89 -4.41
CA TYR A 120 4.64 11.92 -5.45
C TYR A 120 3.17 11.85 -5.79
N GLY A 121 2.32 11.90 -4.83
CA GLY A 121 0.89 11.77 -5.08
C GLY A 121 0.31 12.87 -5.95
N ALA A 122 0.97 14.01 -6.01
CA ALA A 122 0.49 15.12 -6.81
C ALA A 122 0.62 14.88 -8.30
N ALA A 123 1.42 13.95 -8.65
CA ALA A 123 1.64 13.72 -10.07
C ALA A 123 0.45 13.09 -10.71
N SER A 124 -0.35 12.94 -10.45
CA SER A 124 -1.39 12.43 -11.11
C SER A 124 -1.52 12.32 -12.41
N VAL A 125 -1.15 12.56 -12.77
CA VAL A 125 -1.08 12.60 -13.53
C VAL A 125 -1.33 12.73 -14.29
N SER A 126 -1.41 13.10 -14.85
CA SER A 126 -1.56 13.22 -15.55
C SER A 126 -1.24 12.74 -16.40
N ALA A 127 -1.49 12.63 -16.70
CA ALA A 127 -1.03 12.28 -17.27
C ALA A 127 -0.75 12.53 -18.15
N ASP A 128 -0.78 13.14 -18.36
CA ASP A 128 -0.24 13.37 -19.00
C ASP A 128 0.73 13.12 -19.32
N THR A 129 0.67 13.14 -19.64
CA THR A 129 1.56 12.90 -19.86
C THR A 129 2.38 12.35 -20.01
N GLY A 130 2.28 12.19 -20.12
CA GLY A 130 3.26 11.72 -20.18
C GLY A 130 3.89 11.46 -20.28
N ALA A 131 3.84 11.58 -20.30
CA ALA A 131 4.74 11.25 -20.16
C ALA A 131 5.26 10.79 -20.12
N VAL A 132 5.01 10.70 -20.17
CA VAL A 132 5.75 10.10 -19.98
C VAL A 132 6.23 9.63 -20.17
N ALA A 133 6.21 9.90 -20.48
CA ALA A 133 7.00 9.58 -20.50
C ALA A 133 7.62 9.46 -20.64
N SER A 134 7.78 9.60 -20.86
CA SER A 134 8.63 9.45 -20.85
C SER A 134 9.27 9.28 -20.83
N VAL A 135 9.31 9.25 -20.95
CA VAL A 135 10.15 8.99 -20.79
C VAL A 135 10.83 8.81 -21.04
N ASP A 136 11.17 8.98 -21.41
CA ASP A 136 12.02 8.72 -21.61
C ASP A 136 12.74 8.19 -21.49
N GLY A 137 12.72 8.01 -21.75
CA GLY A 137 13.30 7.32 -21.76
C GLY A 137 14.12 6.73 -21.44
N GLU A 138 14.41 6.65 -21.21
CA GLU A 138 15.04 5.88 -20.84
C GLU A 138 14.80 5.16 -20.07
N GLY A 139 14.37 5.33 -19.92
CA GLY A 139 14.24 4.50 -19.06
C GLY A 139 13.21 4.06 -18.79
N ALA A 140 12.69 4.39 -18.99
CA ALA A 140 11.70 3.84 -18.64
C ALA A 140 11.59 2.59 -19.02
N THR A 141 11.92 2.27 -19.30
CA THR A 141 11.80 1.23 -19.54
C THR A 141 11.64 0.26 -18.81
N ILE A 142 11.26 -0.06 -18.59
CA ILE A 142 11.13 -0.79 -17.91
C ILE A 142 10.93 -1.49 -17.73
#